data_e6824a8ba4e3f32e0334afd9c052baf3
#
_entry.id   e6824a8ba4e3f32e0334afd9c052baf3
#
_cell.length_a   1.000
_cell.length_b   1.000
_cell.length_c   1.000
_cell.angle_alpha   90.00
_cell.angle_beta   90.00
_cell.angle_gamma   90.00
#
_symmetry.space_group_name_H-M   'P 1'
#
loop_
_entity.id
_entity.type
_entity.pdbx_description
1 polymer ?
#
loop_
_entity_poly.entity_id
_entity_poly.type
_entity_poly.pdbx_seq_one_letter_code
_entity_poly.pdbx_strand_id
1 'polypeptide(L)'
;MLVQSLTACAIKPYVMEQTAATLSNQANAPEDDVLLAREASAFYLKFSESLLREMPQHQQLAETVAAGFTQYSYAFVAFEADKTEPHDAKAAQKIRVRAAHLYARAHGHAMRALELASPGFAKALSDSDPAKLARLNP
;
A
#
# COMPACT_ATOMS: atom_id res chain seq x y z
N MET A 1 37.13 23.57 -16.88
CA MET A 1 37.08 22.54 -15.86
C MET A 1 35.77 22.71 -15.06
N LEU A 2 34.60 22.42 -15.66
CA LEU A 2 33.28 22.70 -15.05
C LEU A 2 32.21 21.84 -15.76
N VAL A 3 32.27 20.48 -15.61
CA VAL A 3 31.26 19.58 -16.21
C VAL A 3 30.92 18.40 -15.28
N GLN A 4 31.10 18.50 -13.98
CA GLN A 4 30.84 17.35 -13.08
C GLN A 4 29.63 17.52 -12.12
N SER A 5 28.88 18.61 -12.17
CA SER A 5 27.81 18.87 -11.21
C SER A 5 26.39 18.47 -11.67
N LEU A 6 26.19 18.06 -12.92
CA LEU A 6 24.86 17.78 -13.50
C LEU A 6 24.41 16.30 -13.38
N THR A 7 25.31 15.38 -13.14
CA THR A 7 24.98 13.94 -13.08
C THR A 7 24.38 13.49 -11.75
N ALA A 8 24.65 14.18 -10.65
CA ALA A 8 24.15 13.79 -9.32
C ALA A 8 22.64 13.99 -9.16
N CYS A 9 22.03 14.99 -9.79
CA CYS A 9 20.58 15.24 -9.70
C CYS A 9 19.72 14.22 -10.46
N ALA A 10 20.25 13.56 -11.47
CA ALA A 10 19.51 12.58 -12.26
C ALA A 10 19.56 11.16 -11.67
N ILE A 11 20.54 10.84 -10.83
CA ILE A 11 20.72 9.50 -10.25
C ILE A 11 19.65 9.21 -9.19
N LYS A 12 19.31 10.17 -8.32
CA LYS A 12 18.33 9.96 -7.24
C LYS A 12 16.96 9.51 -7.77
N PRO A 13 16.29 10.22 -8.70
CA PRO A 13 14.99 9.80 -9.21
C PRO A 13 15.06 8.44 -9.94
N TYR A 14 16.14 8.16 -10.66
CA TYR A 14 16.32 6.87 -11.32
C TYR A 14 16.42 5.71 -10.33
N VAL A 15 17.25 5.83 -9.28
CA VAL A 15 17.38 4.80 -8.25
C VAL A 15 16.07 4.60 -7.50
N MET A 16 15.35 5.66 -7.20
CA MET A 16 14.04 5.58 -6.53
C MET A 16 13.02 4.84 -7.41
N GLU A 17 12.98 5.14 -8.70
CA GLU A 17 12.09 4.47 -9.65
C GLU A 17 12.39 2.97 -9.76
N GLN A 18 13.66 2.58 -9.88
CA GLN A 18 14.07 1.17 -9.91
C GLN A 18 13.71 0.45 -8.60
N THR A 19 13.87 1.13 -7.47
CA THR A 19 13.50 0.57 -6.16
C THR A 19 11.99 0.37 -6.06
N ALA A 20 11.19 1.35 -6.50
CA ALA A 20 9.73 1.25 -6.51
C ALA A 20 9.24 0.10 -7.41
N ALA A 21 9.80 -0.04 -8.61
CA ALA A 21 9.49 -1.13 -9.53
C ALA A 21 9.85 -2.51 -8.92
N THR A 22 11.03 -2.62 -8.29
CA THR A 22 11.45 -3.87 -7.63
C THR A 22 10.51 -4.25 -6.49
N LEU A 23 10.14 -3.31 -5.64
CA LEU A 23 9.21 -3.55 -4.54
C LEU A 23 7.82 -3.97 -5.04
N SER A 24 7.33 -3.32 -6.09
CA SER A 24 6.04 -3.67 -6.69
C SER A 24 6.02 -5.09 -7.27
N ASN A 25 7.14 -5.55 -7.82
CA ASN A 25 7.27 -6.89 -8.38
C ASN A 25 7.47 -7.97 -7.30
N GLN A 26 8.16 -7.66 -6.21
CA GLN A 26 8.44 -8.63 -5.12
C GLN A 26 7.27 -8.83 -4.16
N ALA A 27 6.28 -7.95 -4.15
CA ALA A 27 5.13 -8.03 -3.25
C ALA A 27 4.34 -9.35 -3.36
N ASN A 28 4.53 -10.10 -4.47
CA ASN A 28 3.84 -11.37 -4.74
C ASN A 28 4.77 -12.59 -4.70
N ALA A 29 6.01 -12.46 -4.21
CA ALA A 29 6.90 -13.62 -4.08
C ALA A 29 6.34 -14.59 -3.02
N PRO A 30 6.23 -15.90 -3.33
CA PRO A 30 5.73 -16.88 -2.37
C PRO A 30 6.75 -17.05 -1.23
N GLU A 31 6.24 -17.16 0.00
CA GLU A 31 7.02 -17.44 1.21
C GLU A 31 6.30 -18.50 2.04
N ASP A 32 6.95 -19.61 2.29
CA ASP A 32 6.38 -20.75 3.00
C ASP A 32 6.50 -20.61 4.53
N ASP A 33 7.48 -19.83 5.01
CA ASP A 33 7.62 -19.53 6.43
C ASP A 33 6.71 -18.37 6.82
N VAL A 34 5.59 -18.71 7.48
CA VAL A 34 4.56 -17.74 7.91
C VAL A 34 5.10 -16.67 8.86
N LEU A 35 6.08 -17.02 9.72
CA LEU A 35 6.68 -16.06 10.64
C LEU A 35 7.55 -15.07 9.88
N LEU A 36 8.40 -15.57 9.00
CA LEU A 36 9.25 -14.75 8.14
C LEU A 36 8.39 -13.86 7.22
N ALA A 37 7.34 -14.42 6.61
CA ALA A 37 6.37 -13.66 5.80
C ALA A 37 5.77 -12.49 6.58
N ARG A 38 5.36 -12.72 7.83
CA ARG A 38 4.77 -11.70 8.71
C ARG A 38 5.76 -10.56 9.02
N GLU A 39 6.98 -10.90 9.40
CA GLU A 39 8.02 -9.93 9.76
C GLU A 39 8.51 -9.15 8.54
N ALA A 40 8.80 -9.84 7.45
CA ALA A 40 9.20 -9.23 6.20
C ALA A 40 8.12 -8.29 5.64
N SER A 41 6.85 -8.71 5.64
CA SER A 41 5.73 -7.87 5.17
C SER A 41 5.61 -6.57 5.96
N ALA A 42 5.78 -6.60 7.27
CA ALA A 42 5.73 -5.39 8.10
C ALA A 42 6.82 -4.39 7.70
N PHE A 43 8.04 -4.87 7.46
CA PHE A 43 9.16 -4.04 6.99
C PHE A 43 8.88 -3.47 5.60
N TYR A 44 8.51 -4.34 4.63
CA TYR A 44 8.21 -3.93 3.25
C TYR A 44 7.10 -2.89 3.17
N LEU A 45 6.03 -3.05 3.94
CA LEU A 45 4.95 -2.07 4.01
C LEU A 45 5.43 -0.70 4.44
N LYS A 46 6.23 -0.64 5.51
CA LYS A 46 6.74 0.64 6.03
C LYS A 46 7.75 1.26 5.09
N PHE A 47 8.58 0.47 4.45
CA PHE A 47 9.56 0.93 3.49
C PHE A 47 8.88 1.46 2.22
N SER A 48 7.97 0.67 1.63
CA SER A 48 7.21 1.06 0.42
C SER A 48 6.38 2.32 0.65
N GLU A 49 5.74 2.44 1.81
CA GLU A 49 4.98 3.64 2.16
C GLU A 49 5.88 4.87 2.37
N SER A 50 7.10 4.68 2.88
CA SER A 50 8.07 5.77 2.99
C SER A 50 8.55 6.23 1.62
N LEU A 51 8.80 5.29 0.70
CA LEU A 51 9.15 5.59 -0.67
C LEU A 51 8.01 6.30 -1.41
N LEU A 52 6.74 5.87 -1.19
CA LEU A 52 5.56 6.51 -1.78
C LEU A 52 5.41 7.98 -1.34
N ARG A 53 5.84 8.35 -0.13
CA ARG A 53 5.84 9.75 0.30
C ARG A 53 6.83 10.61 -0.48
N GLU A 54 7.96 10.04 -0.91
CA GLU A 54 8.94 10.71 -1.77
C GLU A 54 8.48 10.74 -3.24
N MET A 55 7.68 9.76 -3.64
CA MET A 55 7.18 9.60 -5.02
C MET A 55 5.63 9.62 -5.06
N PRO A 56 5.00 10.72 -4.66
CA PRO A 56 3.55 10.74 -4.43
C PRO A 56 2.68 10.54 -5.69
N GLN A 57 3.26 10.64 -6.88
CA GLN A 57 2.57 10.44 -8.16
C GLN A 57 2.82 9.04 -8.76
N HIS A 58 3.52 8.15 -8.06
CA HIS A 58 3.83 6.82 -8.55
C HIS A 58 2.63 5.88 -8.31
N GLN A 59 1.77 5.74 -9.32
CA GLN A 59 0.52 4.97 -9.25
C GLN A 59 0.75 3.53 -8.82
N GLN A 60 1.61 2.79 -9.52
CA GLN A 60 1.87 1.37 -9.24
C GLN A 60 2.36 1.13 -7.80
N LEU A 61 3.19 2.03 -7.26
CA LEU A 61 3.63 1.94 -5.87
C LEU A 61 2.47 2.20 -4.90
N ALA A 62 1.56 3.12 -5.22
CA ALA A 62 0.36 3.36 -4.41
C ALA A 62 -0.57 2.12 -4.38
N GLU A 63 -0.74 1.45 -5.51
CA GLU A 63 -1.47 0.18 -5.64
C GLU A 63 -0.80 -0.91 -4.80
N THR A 64 0.52 -1.07 -4.92
CA THR A 64 1.30 -2.04 -4.15
C THR A 64 1.18 -1.81 -2.64
N VAL A 65 1.27 -0.57 -2.19
CA VAL A 65 1.12 -0.21 -0.77
C VAL A 65 -0.30 -0.50 -0.29
N ALA A 66 -1.33 -0.19 -1.08
CA ALA A 66 -2.71 -0.49 -0.75
C ALA A 66 -2.96 -2.00 -0.62
N ALA A 67 -2.51 -2.78 -1.60
CA ALA A 67 -2.62 -4.23 -1.60
C ALA A 67 -1.87 -4.85 -0.41
N GLY A 68 -0.64 -4.41 -0.17
CA GLY A 68 0.19 -4.92 0.92
C GLY A 68 -0.43 -4.65 2.30
N PHE A 69 -0.97 -3.44 2.56
CA PHE A 69 -1.70 -3.16 3.81
C PHE A 69 -2.94 -4.03 3.96
N THR A 70 -3.67 -4.28 2.87
CA THR A 70 -4.86 -5.14 2.87
C THR A 70 -4.49 -6.57 3.23
N GLN A 71 -3.50 -7.14 2.55
CA GLN A 71 -3.03 -8.51 2.77
C GLN A 71 -2.49 -8.70 4.19
N TYR A 72 -1.62 -7.79 4.65
CA TYR A 72 -1.08 -7.84 6.00
C TYR A 72 -2.17 -7.76 7.07
N SER A 73 -3.13 -6.86 6.88
CA SER A 73 -4.25 -6.69 7.82
C SER A 73 -5.09 -7.95 7.91
N TYR A 74 -5.36 -8.60 6.80
CA TYR A 74 -6.13 -9.83 6.75
C TYR A 74 -5.36 -11.01 7.34
N ALA A 75 -4.19 -11.33 6.76
CA ALA A 75 -3.47 -12.56 7.06
C ALA A 75 -2.84 -12.57 8.46
N PHE A 76 -2.36 -11.43 8.95
CA PHE A 76 -1.55 -11.38 10.18
C PHE A 76 -2.21 -10.62 11.33
N VAL A 77 -3.28 -9.86 11.08
CA VAL A 77 -3.94 -9.10 12.15
C VAL A 77 -5.38 -9.57 12.36
N ALA A 78 -6.23 -9.53 11.34
CA ALA A 78 -7.63 -9.95 11.48
C ALA A 78 -7.72 -11.45 11.86
N PHE A 79 -6.95 -12.30 11.20
CA PHE A 79 -6.91 -13.73 11.50
C PHE A 79 -6.43 -14.04 12.93
N GLU A 80 -5.54 -13.23 13.48
CA GLU A 80 -5.11 -13.37 14.88
C GLU A 80 -6.25 -13.03 15.86
N ALA A 81 -7.09 -12.06 15.52
CA ALA A 81 -8.28 -11.76 16.31
C ALA A 81 -9.24 -12.95 16.39
N ASP A 82 -9.46 -13.63 15.25
CA ASP A 82 -10.35 -14.80 15.19
C ASP A 82 -9.83 -15.98 16.04
N LYS A 83 -8.50 -16.20 16.04
CA LYS A 83 -7.87 -17.20 16.91
C LYS A 83 -7.93 -16.84 18.40
N THR A 84 -7.88 -15.56 18.72
CA THR A 84 -7.89 -15.06 20.10
C THR A 84 -9.30 -15.07 20.69
N GLU A 85 -10.33 -14.84 19.87
CA GLU A 85 -11.71 -14.63 20.33
C GLU A 85 -12.27 -15.73 21.25
N PRO A 86 -12.07 -17.05 20.97
CA PRO A 86 -12.57 -18.10 21.83
C PRO A 86 -12.01 -18.09 23.26
N HIS A 87 -10.86 -17.44 23.47
CA HIS A 87 -10.15 -17.41 24.74
C HIS A 87 -10.23 -16.05 25.43
N ASP A 88 -10.24 -14.95 24.66
CA ASP A 88 -10.31 -13.57 25.16
C ASP A 88 -10.97 -12.65 24.12
N ALA A 89 -12.28 -12.52 24.22
CA ALA A 89 -13.07 -11.65 23.33
C ALA A 89 -12.66 -10.18 23.43
N LYS A 90 -12.20 -9.71 24.61
CA LYS A 90 -11.76 -8.32 24.79
C LYS A 90 -10.41 -8.06 24.10
N ALA A 91 -9.48 -9.01 24.17
CA ALA A 91 -8.24 -8.93 23.42
C ALA A 91 -8.48 -9.02 21.93
N ALA A 92 -9.34 -9.95 21.46
CA ALA A 92 -9.75 -10.07 20.06
C ALA A 92 -10.33 -8.76 19.51
N GLN A 93 -11.19 -8.08 20.29
CA GLN A 93 -11.75 -6.78 19.88
C GLN A 93 -10.66 -5.70 19.70
N LYS A 94 -9.65 -5.65 20.55
CA LYS A 94 -8.52 -4.71 20.37
C LYS A 94 -7.75 -4.98 19.10
N ILE A 95 -7.56 -6.27 18.76
CA ILE A 95 -6.88 -6.68 17.52
C ILE A 95 -7.73 -6.30 16.31
N ARG A 96 -9.07 -6.47 16.34
CA ARG A 96 -9.99 -6.04 15.28
C ARG A 96 -9.95 -4.53 15.05
N VAL A 97 -9.90 -3.73 16.11
CA VAL A 97 -9.73 -2.27 15.99
C VAL A 97 -8.41 -1.93 15.28
N ARG A 98 -7.32 -2.62 15.63
CA ARG A 98 -6.04 -2.45 14.91
C ARG A 98 -6.15 -2.83 13.43
N ALA A 99 -6.80 -3.95 13.11
CA ALA A 99 -7.05 -4.36 11.73
C ALA A 99 -7.85 -3.31 10.96
N ALA A 100 -8.93 -2.78 11.56
CA ALA A 100 -9.75 -1.73 10.95
C ALA A 100 -8.93 -0.47 10.62
N HIS A 101 -8.02 -0.04 11.49
CA HIS A 101 -7.13 1.10 11.21
C HIS A 101 -6.16 0.82 10.04
N LEU A 102 -5.66 -0.41 9.93
CA LEU A 102 -4.79 -0.81 8.82
C LEU A 102 -5.56 -0.88 7.50
N TYR A 103 -6.80 -1.40 7.51
CA TYR A 103 -7.68 -1.37 6.33
C TYR A 103 -8.05 0.06 5.91
N ALA A 104 -8.33 0.94 6.85
CA ALA A 104 -8.57 2.36 6.54
C ALA A 104 -7.34 3.01 5.86
N ARG A 105 -6.13 2.63 6.30
CA ARG A 105 -4.87 3.08 5.67
C ARG A 105 -4.73 2.52 4.26
N ALA A 106 -5.01 1.22 4.06
CA ALA A 106 -5.04 0.58 2.74
C ALA A 106 -6.03 1.29 1.80
N HIS A 107 -7.25 1.56 2.29
CA HIS A 107 -8.26 2.30 1.55
C HIS A 107 -7.77 3.69 1.11
N GLY A 108 -7.09 4.44 1.99
CA GLY A 108 -6.54 5.75 1.63
C GLY A 108 -5.53 5.67 0.48
N HIS A 109 -4.64 4.67 0.49
CA HIS A 109 -3.69 4.43 -0.60
C HIS A 109 -4.38 3.96 -1.89
N ALA A 110 -5.42 3.10 -1.80
CA ALA A 110 -6.21 2.65 -2.94
C ALA A 110 -6.95 3.82 -3.61
N MET A 111 -7.59 4.68 -2.82
CA MET A 111 -8.26 5.89 -3.33
C MET A 111 -7.29 6.83 -4.05
N ARG A 112 -6.06 6.95 -3.53
CA ARG A 112 -5.01 7.71 -4.19
C ARG A 112 -4.59 7.07 -5.52
N ALA A 113 -4.39 5.76 -5.56
CA ALA A 113 -4.04 5.05 -6.79
C ALA A 113 -5.13 5.22 -7.87
N LEU A 114 -6.39 5.09 -7.47
CA LEU A 114 -7.53 5.30 -8.36
C LEU A 114 -7.62 6.74 -8.88
N GLU A 115 -7.36 7.74 -8.04
CA GLU A 115 -7.33 9.14 -8.46
C GLU A 115 -6.17 9.44 -9.42
N LEU A 116 -5.01 8.77 -9.24
CA LEU A 116 -3.88 8.87 -10.19
C LEU A 116 -4.19 8.20 -11.53
N ALA A 117 -4.86 7.03 -11.49
CA ALA A 117 -5.28 6.31 -12.71
C ALA A 117 -6.39 7.05 -13.45
N SER A 118 -7.33 7.63 -12.72
CA SER A 118 -8.54 8.27 -13.28
C SER A 118 -8.83 9.56 -12.50
N PRO A 119 -8.28 10.71 -12.91
CA PRO A 119 -8.50 11.99 -12.23
C PRO A 119 -10.00 12.33 -12.12
N GLY A 120 -10.43 12.68 -10.91
CA GLY A 120 -11.83 12.94 -10.58
C GLY A 120 -12.59 11.72 -10.02
N PHE A 121 -11.93 10.57 -9.87
CA PHE A 121 -12.55 9.35 -9.33
C PHE A 121 -13.14 9.57 -7.94
N ALA A 122 -12.38 10.15 -7.03
CA ALA A 122 -12.84 10.40 -5.65
C ALA A 122 -14.08 11.29 -5.61
N LYS A 123 -14.14 12.31 -6.48
CA LYS A 123 -15.32 13.18 -6.61
C LYS A 123 -16.52 12.42 -7.19
N ALA A 124 -16.34 11.66 -8.26
CA ALA A 124 -17.42 10.87 -8.87
C ALA A 124 -18.01 9.85 -7.88
N LEU A 125 -17.14 9.24 -7.03
CA LEU A 125 -17.56 8.31 -5.99
C LEU A 125 -18.35 9.04 -4.88
N SER A 126 -17.89 10.21 -4.43
CA SER A 126 -18.56 10.99 -3.40
C SER A 126 -19.92 11.53 -3.88
N ASP A 127 -20.02 11.92 -5.14
CA ASP A 127 -21.27 12.38 -5.78
C ASP A 127 -22.26 11.22 -5.99
N SER A 128 -21.84 9.96 -5.80
CA SER A 128 -22.63 8.75 -6.07
C SER A 128 -23.22 8.73 -7.49
N ASP A 129 -22.44 9.20 -8.48
CA ASP A 129 -22.87 9.33 -9.87
C ASP A 129 -22.37 8.13 -10.70
N PRO A 130 -23.22 7.11 -10.94
CA PRO A 130 -22.82 5.91 -11.68
C PRO A 130 -22.41 6.22 -13.13
N ALA A 131 -23.00 7.25 -13.74
CA ALA A 131 -22.69 7.63 -15.12
C ALA A 131 -21.30 8.25 -15.23
N LYS A 132 -20.87 9.02 -14.22
CA LYS A 132 -19.48 9.51 -14.14
C LYS A 132 -18.51 8.39 -13.86
N LEU A 133 -18.80 7.50 -12.92
CA LEU A 133 -17.95 6.34 -12.60
C LEU A 133 -17.75 5.43 -13.80
N ALA A 134 -18.80 5.17 -14.57
CA ALA A 134 -18.72 4.34 -15.78
C ALA A 134 -17.83 4.93 -16.91
N ARG A 135 -17.59 6.24 -16.90
CA ARG A 135 -16.72 6.93 -17.86
C ARG A 135 -15.25 6.98 -17.40
N LEU A 136 -15.00 6.77 -16.13
CA LEU A 136 -13.66 6.68 -15.59
C LEU A 136 -13.18 5.26 -15.85
N ASN A 137 -12.28 5.11 -16.82
CA ASN A 137 -11.67 3.81 -17.11
C ASN A 137 -10.35 3.73 -16.32
N PRO A 138 -10.27 2.93 -15.24
CA PRO A 138 -9.05 2.77 -14.45
C PRO A 138 -7.99 1.97 -15.22
#